data_364d150e2a0b90b251df90f6c85dbe58
#
_entry.id   364d150e2a0b90b251df90f6c85dbe58
#
_cell.length_a   1.000
_cell.length_b   1.000
_cell.length_c   1.000
_cell.angle_alpha   90.00
_cell.angle_beta   90.00
_cell.angle_gamma   90.00
#
_symmetry.space_group_name_H-M   'P 1'
#
loop_
_entity.id
_entity.type
_entity.pdbx_description
1 polymer ?
#
loop_
_entity_poly.entity_id
_entity_poly.type
_entity_poly.pdbx_seq_one_letter_code
_entity_poly.pdbx_strand_id
1 'polypeptide(L)'
;MFQDPNHPDVQQLAQHHDAGTATTIPTAQAAAAVQAFHEQADPQVVQQVTDEHYQNMPQQQLQQAAADMQAKIQTVASSSPEAAQLAQINPATATPQQVSAMHRFLQTKHPELMRDVLIGGGAVAVGALAAFAAKRYLASRGR
;
A
#
# COMPACT_ATOMS: atom_id res chain seq x y z
N MET A 1 -4.55 -5.31 -15.09
CA MET A 1 -3.43 -6.00 -14.43
C MET A 1 -3.93 -7.02 -13.41
N PHE A 2 -4.62 -6.61 -12.37
CA PHE A 2 -5.14 -7.53 -11.34
C PHE A 2 -6.55 -8.03 -11.64
N GLN A 3 -6.87 -8.19 -12.89
CA GLN A 3 -8.07 -8.85 -13.38
C GLN A 3 -7.74 -10.13 -14.16
N ASP A 4 -6.45 -10.36 -14.42
CA ASP A 4 -5.97 -11.50 -15.17
C ASP A 4 -4.74 -12.11 -14.47
N PRO A 5 -4.86 -13.30 -13.86
CA PRO A 5 -3.72 -13.93 -13.19
C PRO A 5 -2.58 -14.32 -14.15
N ASN A 6 -2.85 -14.37 -15.44
CA ASN A 6 -1.82 -14.67 -16.45
C ASN A 6 -1.13 -13.41 -16.98
N HIS A 7 -1.47 -12.23 -16.47
CA HIS A 7 -0.84 -10.98 -16.92
C HIS A 7 0.67 -11.01 -16.61
N PRO A 8 1.53 -10.73 -17.62
CA PRO A 8 2.97 -10.83 -17.44
C PRO A 8 3.52 -10.00 -16.30
N ASP A 9 2.98 -8.79 -16.11
CA ASP A 9 3.44 -7.87 -15.06
C ASP A 9 3.14 -8.43 -13.67
N VAL A 10 1.97 -9.04 -13.49
CA VAL A 10 1.61 -9.67 -12.21
C VAL A 10 2.56 -10.81 -11.90
N GLN A 11 2.83 -11.67 -12.89
CA GLN A 11 3.73 -12.81 -12.69
C GLN A 11 5.16 -12.35 -12.41
N GLN A 12 5.61 -11.29 -13.09
CA GLN A 12 6.94 -10.74 -12.86
C GLN A 12 7.08 -10.19 -11.43
N LEU A 13 6.07 -9.45 -10.96
CA LEU A 13 6.06 -8.94 -9.59
C LEU A 13 6.10 -10.07 -8.56
N ALA A 14 5.32 -11.14 -8.78
CA ALA A 14 5.34 -12.29 -7.90
C ALA A 14 6.71 -12.99 -7.88
N GLN A 15 7.39 -13.06 -9.03
CA GLN A 15 8.74 -13.59 -9.11
C GLN A 15 9.73 -12.76 -8.30
N HIS A 16 9.60 -11.44 -8.30
CA HIS A 16 10.43 -10.58 -7.45
C HIS A 16 10.23 -10.89 -5.97
N HIS A 17 9.00 -11.18 -5.56
CA HIS A 17 8.72 -11.58 -4.18
C HIS A 17 9.45 -12.88 -3.83
N ASP A 18 9.35 -13.89 -4.68
CA ASP A 18 9.97 -15.19 -4.43
C ASP A 18 11.49 -15.13 -4.46
N ALA A 19 12.05 -14.26 -5.30
CA ALA A 19 13.50 -14.11 -5.43
C ALA A 19 14.10 -13.14 -4.40
N GLY A 20 13.29 -12.43 -3.62
CA GLY A 20 13.78 -11.45 -2.67
C GLY A 20 14.35 -10.20 -3.32
N THR A 21 13.92 -9.88 -4.55
CA THR A 21 14.44 -8.76 -5.33
C THR A 21 13.44 -7.62 -5.52
N ALA A 22 12.44 -7.54 -4.63
CA ALA A 22 11.36 -6.54 -4.74
C ALA A 22 11.88 -5.10 -4.72
N THR A 23 13.01 -4.84 -4.05
CA THR A 23 13.60 -3.51 -3.99
C THR A 23 14.17 -3.04 -5.33
N THR A 24 14.35 -3.94 -6.30
CA THR A 24 14.83 -3.60 -7.63
C THR A 24 13.73 -3.15 -8.59
N ILE A 25 12.46 -3.28 -8.19
CA ILE A 25 11.34 -2.84 -9.00
C ILE A 25 11.33 -1.32 -9.06
N PRO A 26 11.26 -0.70 -10.25
CA PRO A 26 11.19 0.77 -10.34
C PRO A 26 10.01 1.31 -9.53
N THR A 27 10.24 2.38 -8.77
CA THR A 27 9.25 2.94 -7.85
C THR A 27 7.94 3.30 -8.55
N ALA A 28 8.02 3.94 -9.72
CA ALA A 28 6.81 4.32 -10.45
C ALA A 28 6.00 3.10 -10.90
N GLN A 29 6.69 2.04 -11.33
CA GLN A 29 6.03 0.79 -11.71
C GLN A 29 5.37 0.13 -10.51
N ALA A 30 6.08 0.08 -9.38
CA ALA A 30 5.55 -0.50 -8.15
C ALA A 30 4.34 0.28 -7.63
N ALA A 31 4.39 1.62 -7.67
CA ALA A 31 3.28 2.48 -7.24
C ALA A 31 2.05 2.24 -8.11
N ALA A 32 2.21 2.18 -9.42
CA ALA A 32 1.10 1.90 -10.34
C ALA A 32 0.49 0.53 -10.06
N ALA A 33 1.32 -0.47 -9.76
CA ALA A 33 0.85 -1.82 -9.46
C ALA A 33 0.05 -1.86 -8.15
N VAL A 34 0.53 -1.17 -7.10
CA VAL A 34 -0.18 -1.11 -5.81
C VAL A 34 -1.54 -0.46 -6.00
N GLN A 35 -1.61 0.64 -6.74
CA GLN A 35 -2.88 1.33 -6.98
C GLN A 35 -3.84 0.46 -7.81
N ALA A 36 -3.33 -0.21 -8.84
CA ALA A 36 -4.15 -1.13 -9.63
C ALA A 36 -4.68 -2.29 -8.78
N PHE A 37 -3.86 -2.80 -7.87
CA PHE A 37 -4.27 -3.87 -6.95
C PHE A 37 -5.45 -3.43 -6.07
N HIS A 38 -5.37 -2.23 -5.51
CA HIS A 38 -6.47 -1.69 -4.69
C HIS A 38 -7.76 -1.51 -5.48
N GLU A 39 -7.66 -1.14 -6.75
CA GLU A 39 -8.84 -0.88 -7.59
C GLU A 39 -9.45 -2.15 -8.17
N GLN A 40 -8.64 -3.16 -8.47
CA GLN A 40 -9.03 -4.30 -9.29
C GLN A 40 -9.17 -5.62 -8.55
N ALA A 41 -8.43 -5.80 -7.44
CA ALA A 41 -8.46 -7.05 -6.70
C ALA A 41 -9.64 -7.10 -5.73
N ASP A 42 -9.93 -8.30 -5.24
CA ASP A 42 -10.98 -8.51 -4.23
C ASP A 42 -10.69 -7.67 -3.00
N PRO A 43 -11.67 -6.88 -2.49
CA PRO A 43 -11.45 -6.01 -1.33
C PRO A 43 -10.92 -6.74 -0.09
N GLN A 44 -11.32 -7.99 0.13
CA GLN A 44 -10.81 -8.77 1.27
C GLN A 44 -9.33 -9.10 1.11
N VAL A 45 -8.90 -9.45 -0.10
CA VAL A 45 -7.50 -9.71 -0.39
C VAL A 45 -6.69 -8.42 -0.24
N VAL A 46 -7.21 -7.30 -0.74
CA VAL A 46 -6.57 -5.99 -0.60
C VAL A 46 -6.37 -5.65 0.88
N GLN A 47 -7.41 -5.82 1.69
CA GLN A 47 -7.32 -5.50 3.11
C GLN A 47 -6.29 -6.40 3.82
N GLN A 48 -6.32 -7.70 3.56
CA GLN A 48 -5.39 -8.64 4.16
C GLN A 48 -3.94 -8.31 3.82
N VAL A 49 -3.67 -8.03 2.54
CA VAL A 49 -2.32 -7.70 2.07
C VAL A 49 -1.83 -6.40 2.70
N THR A 50 -2.68 -5.38 2.71
CA THR A 50 -2.31 -4.07 3.27
C THR A 50 -2.04 -4.19 4.78
N ASP A 51 -2.90 -4.88 5.51
CA ASP A 51 -2.73 -5.09 6.94
C ASP A 51 -1.45 -5.87 7.26
N GLU A 52 -1.20 -6.96 6.54
CA GLU A 52 0.02 -7.76 6.75
C GLU A 52 1.28 -6.98 6.42
N HIS A 53 1.25 -6.20 5.36
CA HIS A 53 2.42 -5.41 4.96
C HIS A 53 2.87 -4.49 6.10
N TYR A 54 1.92 -3.77 6.72
CA TYR A 54 2.25 -2.85 7.81
C TYR A 54 2.52 -3.59 9.12
N GLN A 55 1.89 -4.74 9.36
CA GLN A 55 2.17 -5.56 10.54
C GLN A 55 3.61 -6.08 10.54
N ASN A 56 4.15 -6.39 9.37
CA ASN A 56 5.50 -6.93 9.24
C ASN A 56 6.56 -5.85 9.09
N MET A 57 6.18 -4.58 9.06
CA MET A 57 7.09 -3.46 8.89
C MET A 57 7.81 -3.14 10.20
N PRO A 58 9.14 -2.88 10.18
CA PRO A 58 9.83 -2.41 11.38
C PRO A 58 9.19 -1.14 11.93
N GLN A 59 9.16 -1.00 13.27
CA GLN A 59 8.45 0.10 13.92
C GLN A 59 8.92 1.48 13.44
N GLN A 60 10.23 1.67 13.31
CA GLN A 60 10.78 2.94 12.86
C GLN A 60 10.29 3.30 11.44
N GLN A 61 10.26 2.32 10.57
CA GLN A 61 9.75 2.51 9.20
C GLN A 61 8.24 2.75 9.22
N LEU A 62 7.51 2.04 10.07
CA LEU A 62 6.07 2.22 10.23
C LEU A 62 5.74 3.64 10.67
N GLN A 63 6.50 4.20 11.61
CA GLN A 63 6.32 5.58 12.07
C GLN A 63 6.56 6.58 10.93
N GLN A 64 7.57 6.33 10.12
CA GLN A 64 7.86 7.19 8.97
C GLN A 64 6.75 7.13 7.94
N ALA A 65 6.26 5.93 7.64
CA ALA A 65 5.13 5.76 6.72
C ALA A 65 3.89 6.49 7.24
N ALA A 66 3.62 6.38 8.54
CA ALA A 66 2.51 7.08 9.18
C ALA A 66 2.66 8.60 9.04
N ALA A 67 3.86 9.13 9.25
CA ALA A 67 4.12 10.56 9.12
C ALA A 67 3.89 11.05 7.69
N ASP A 68 4.36 10.28 6.70
CA ASP A 68 4.19 10.64 5.29
C ASP A 68 2.71 10.67 4.90
N MET A 69 1.95 9.67 5.33
CA MET A 69 0.51 9.61 5.04
C MET A 69 -0.26 10.70 5.79
N GLN A 70 0.08 10.93 7.06
CA GLN A 70 -0.60 11.95 7.85
C GLN A 70 -0.43 13.34 7.24
N ALA A 71 0.74 13.66 6.74
CA ALA A 71 0.99 14.94 6.09
C ALA A 71 0.02 15.17 4.91
N LYS A 72 -0.26 14.11 4.15
CA LYS A 72 -1.24 14.18 3.06
C LYS A 72 -2.68 14.26 3.56
N ILE A 73 -3.01 13.46 4.59
CA ILE A 73 -4.35 13.46 5.17
C ILE A 73 -4.69 14.84 5.77
N GLN A 74 -3.73 15.50 6.37
CA GLN A 74 -3.95 16.84 6.94
C GLN A 74 -4.40 17.84 5.88
N THR A 75 -3.96 17.69 4.64
CA THR A 75 -4.40 18.60 3.57
C THR A 75 -5.87 18.44 3.20
N VAL A 76 -6.48 17.31 3.58
CA VAL A 76 -7.90 17.01 3.30
C VAL A 76 -8.70 16.73 4.58
N ALA A 77 -8.18 17.13 5.74
CA ALA A 77 -8.81 16.81 7.03
C ALA A 77 -10.22 17.35 7.17
N SER A 78 -10.53 18.44 6.48
CA SER A 78 -11.86 19.06 6.52
C SER A 78 -12.85 18.39 5.54
N SER A 79 -12.40 17.44 4.72
CA SER A 79 -13.25 16.85 3.67
C SER A 79 -14.26 15.83 4.23
N SER A 80 -13.97 15.22 5.38
CA SER A 80 -14.86 14.23 5.99
C SER A 80 -14.50 14.02 7.46
N PRO A 81 -15.43 13.48 8.27
CA PRO A 81 -15.11 13.09 9.65
C PRO A 81 -14.01 12.03 9.74
N GLU A 82 -13.96 11.09 8.79
CA GLU A 82 -12.92 10.07 8.75
C GLU A 82 -11.54 10.72 8.54
N ALA A 83 -11.42 11.66 7.61
CA ALA A 83 -10.17 12.37 7.37
C ALA A 83 -9.72 13.12 8.62
N ALA A 84 -10.64 13.77 9.31
CA ALA A 84 -10.33 14.51 10.53
C ALA A 84 -9.80 13.58 11.63
N GLN A 85 -10.40 12.41 11.79
CA GLN A 85 -9.95 11.43 12.78
C GLN A 85 -8.56 10.88 12.45
N LEU A 86 -8.32 10.54 11.19
CA LEU A 86 -7.02 10.01 10.76
C LEU A 86 -5.91 11.07 10.89
N ALA A 87 -6.26 12.34 10.66
CA ALA A 87 -5.30 13.44 10.79
C ALA A 87 -4.84 13.64 12.24
N GLN A 88 -5.56 13.13 13.24
CA GLN A 88 -5.21 13.22 14.65
C GLN A 88 -4.31 12.09 15.14
N ILE A 89 -4.08 11.06 14.32
CA ILE A 89 -3.21 9.94 14.70
C ILE A 89 -1.79 10.47 14.86
N ASN A 90 -1.16 10.14 16.01
CA ASN A 90 0.23 10.48 16.25
C ASN A 90 1.12 9.49 15.52
N PRO A 91 1.94 9.92 14.54
CA PRO A 91 2.79 8.98 13.81
C PRO A 91 3.77 8.22 14.70
N ALA A 92 4.22 8.84 15.79
CA ALA A 92 5.19 8.20 16.69
C ALA A 92 4.61 7.00 17.45
N THR A 93 3.28 6.93 17.58
CA THR A 93 2.60 5.84 18.30
C THR A 93 1.61 5.09 17.43
N ALA A 94 1.62 5.33 16.10
CA ALA A 94 0.68 4.71 15.20
C ALA A 94 0.86 3.19 15.17
N THR A 95 -0.26 2.47 15.24
CA THR A 95 -0.26 1.01 15.12
C THR A 95 -0.30 0.60 13.64
N PRO A 96 0.09 -0.66 13.32
CA PRO A 96 -0.05 -1.15 11.95
C PRO A 96 -1.47 -1.02 11.41
N GLN A 97 -2.47 -1.25 12.24
CA GLN A 97 -3.87 -1.11 11.84
C GLN A 97 -4.23 0.33 11.49
N GLN A 98 -3.72 1.30 12.25
CA GLN A 98 -3.93 2.71 11.95
C GLN A 98 -3.26 3.12 10.65
N VAL A 99 -2.04 2.66 10.42
CA VAL A 99 -1.32 2.98 9.17
C VAL A 99 -2.01 2.33 7.97
N SER A 100 -2.47 1.10 8.11
CA SER A 100 -3.24 0.42 7.08
C SER A 100 -4.53 1.18 6.75
N ALA A 101 -5.23 1.68 7.77
CA ALA A 101 -6.45 2.48 7.59
C ALA A 101 -6.15 3.78 6.85
N MET A 102 -5.04 4.46 7.17
CA MET A 102 -4.61 5.67 6.48
C MET A 102 -4.33 5.38 5.00
N HIS A 103 -3.63 4.29 4.72
CA HIS A 103 -3.34 3.87 3.35
C HIS A 103 -4.62 3.65 2.56
N ARG A 104 -5.55 2.86 3.12
CA ARG A 104 -6.81 2.55 2.44
C ARG A 104 -7.68 3.79 2.23
N PHE A 105 -7.70 4.68 3.21
CA PHE A 105 -8.43 5.94 3.08
C PHE A 105 -7.89 6.78 1.92
N LEU A 106 -6.57 7.00 1.88
CA LEU A 106 -5.95 7.77 0.80
C LEU A 106 -6.17 7.12 -0.55
N GLN A 107 -5.98 5.80 -0.63
CA GLN A 107 -6.14 5.10 -1.91
C GLN A 107 -7.58 5.17 -2.41
N THR A 108 -8.57 5.09 -1.53
CA THR A 108 -9.98 5.09 -1.91
C THR A 108 -10.52 6.48 -2.21
N LYS A 109 -10.16 7.46 -1.39
CA LYS A 109 -10.74 8.81 -1.48
C LYS A 109 -9.85 9.82 -2.20
N HIS A 110 -8.53 9.64 -2.12
CA HIS A 110 -7.55 10.58 -2.67
C HIS A 110 -6.37 9.81 -3.26
N PRO A 111 -6.61 9.01 -4.34
CA PRO A 111 -5.56 8.16 -4.91
C PRO A 111 -4.35 8.94 -5.41
N GLU A 112 -4.53 10.19 -5.84
CA GLU A 112 -3.42 11.04 -6.25
C GLU A 112 -2.49 11.35 -5.09
N LEU A 113 -3.03 11.54 -3.88
CA LEU A 113 -2.21 11.76 -2.68
C LEU A 113 -1.49 10.49 -2.28
N MET A 114 -2.17 9.34 -2.38
CA MET A 114 -1.52 8.06 -2.08
C MET A 114 -0.38 7.78 -3.04
N ARG A 115 -0.55 8.10 -4.32
CA ARG A 115 0.52 7.97 -5.30
C ARG A 115 1.75 8.79 -4.91
N ASP A 116 1.54 10.01 -4.45
CA ASP A 116 2.65 10.87 -4.00
C ASP A 116 3.40 10.24 -2.83
N VAL A 117 2.69 9.62 -1.89
CA VAL A 117 3.29 8.90 -0.76
C VAL A 117 4.10 7.70 -1.26
N LEU A 118 3.53 6.92 -2.17
CA LEU A 118 4.17 5.70 -2.69
C LEU A 118 5.46 6.04 -3.46
N ILE A 119 5.45 7.13 -4.24
CA ILE A 119 6.59 7.51 -5.06
C ILE A 119 7.62 8.28 -4.24
N GLY A 120 7.18 9.18 -3.38
CA GLY A 120 8.07 10.14 -2.73
C GLY A 120 8.63 9.70 -1.38
N GLY A 121 7.89 8.91 -0.62
CA GLY A 121 8.22 8.63 0.77
C GLY A 121 9.27 7.56 0.99
N GLY A 122 9.25 6.49 0.23
CA GLY A 122 10.15 5.36 0.43
C GLY A 122 9.84 4.49 1.65
N ALA A 123 9.23 5.05 2.67
CA ALA A 123 8.96 4.35 3.92
C ALA A 123 7.91 3.24 3.77
N VAL A 124 6.99 3.40 2.81
CA VAL A 124 5.95 2.38 2.55
C VAL A 124 6.55 1.11 1.95
N ALA A 125 7.76 1.17 1.42
CA ALA A 125 8.40 0.03 0.74
C ALA A 125 7.52 -0.48 -0.41
N VAL A 126 7.22 0.41 -1.34
CA VAL A 126 6.23 0.17 -2.39
C VAL A 126 6.57 -1.04 -3.26
N GLY A 127 7.85 -1.27 -3.54
CA GLY A 127 8.29 -2.44 -4.31
C GLY A 127 7.92 -3.74 -3.61
N ALA A 128 8.20 -3.82 -2.30
CA ALA A 128 7.84 -4.99 -1.50
C ALA A 128 6.32 -5.19 -1.44
N LEU A 129 5.57 -4.10 -1.28
CA LEU A 129 4.11 -4.18 -1.26
C LEU A 129 3.56 -4.65 -2.60
N ALA A 130 4.07 -4.13 -3.72
CA ALA A 130 3.64 -4.54 -5.06
C ALA A 130 3.90 -6.02 -5.30
N ALA A 131 5.09 -6.49 -4.94
CA ALA A 131 5.46 -7.90 -5.12
C ALA A 131 4.61 -8.82 -4.24
N PHE A 132 4.38 -8.43 -2.99
CA PHE A 132 3.54 -9.19 -2.07
C PHE A 132 2.09 -9.23 -2.56
N ALA A 133 1.57 -8.09 -3.02
CA ALA A 133 0.21 -8.02 -3.57
C ALA A 133 0.04 -8.97 -4.76
N ALA A 134 1.01 -8.98 -5.67
CA ALA A 134 0.97 -9.87 -6.83
C ALA A 134 0.98 -11.34 -6.40
N LYS A 135 1.85 -11.70 -5.45
CA LYS A 135 1.95 -13.07 -4.95
C LYS A 135 0.63 -13.52 -4.33
N ARG A 136 0.02 -12.69 -3.48
CA ARG A 136 -1.25 -13.01 -2.83
C ARG A 136 -2.40 -13.06 -3.83
N TYR A 137 -2.41 -12.16 -4.80
CA TYR A 137 -3.42 -12.19 -5.86
C TYR A 137 -3.40 -13.52 -6.61
N LEU A 138 -2.21 -13.95 -7.02
CA LEU A 138 -2.07 -15.23 -7.73
C LEU A 138 -2.50 -16.40 -6.85
N ALA A 139 -2.15 -16.40 -5.57
CA ALA A 139 -2.55 -17.45 -4.64
C ALA A 139 -4.07 -17.50 -4.48
N SER A 140 -4.74 -16.35 -4.44
CA SER A 140 -6.19 -16.29 -4.28
C SER A 140 -6.93 -16.72 -5.55
N ARG A 141 -6.31 -16.56 -6.73
CA ARG A 141 -6.94 -16.90 -8.01
C ARG A 141 -6.58 -18.30 -8.50
N GLY A 142 -5.52 -18.89 -7.96
CA GLY A 142 -5.07 -20.21 -8.36
C GLY A 142 -5.80 -21.37 -7.68
N ARG A 143 -6.84 -21.10 -6.94
CA ARG A 143 -7.60 -22.12 -6.19
C ARG A 143 -8.88 -22.50 -6.89
#